data_741959026261ad85f834b08d9e623218
#
_entry.id   741959026261ad85f834b08d9e623218
#
_cell.length_a   1.000
_cell.length_b   1.000
_cell.length_c   1.000
_cell.angle_alpha   90.00
_cell.angle_beta   90.00
_cell.angle_gamma   90.00
#
_symmetry.space_group_name_H-M   'P 1'
#
loop_
_entity.id
_entity.type
_entity.pdbx_description
1 polymer ?
#
loop_
_entity_poly.entity_id
_entity_poly.type
_entity_poly.pdbx_seq_one_letter_code
_entity_poly.pdbx_strand_id
1 'polypeptide(L)'
;MNDAAKRLRTVTADLDYTTVTVLVNDRSTETGQFYLRNPKSPEMLIEFEKPDPKTILFRKNSAEIYYPKMNRIEQYDLASHSGLVQHLLLLGFGTDEASLKSAYNVTLVGEEQLEGEDTAVLELTPKDPAIAGQLTKIQMWVSEDSWTPAQQQFFEPSGDYLIARYTGVKINRTLPSSTFEINAAKGVQRVKKE
;
A
#
# COMPACT_ATOMS: atom_id res chain seq x y z
N MET A 1 -11.77 1.68 14.90
CA MET A 1 -10.75 2.27 14.03
C MET A 1 -9.76 3.19 14.77
N ASN A 2 -10.16 4.26 15.44
CA ASN A 2 -9.21 5.19 16.12
C ASN A 2 -8.28 4.55 17.16
N ASP A 3 -8.78 3.65 18.00
CA ASP A 3 -7.96 2.99 19.02
C ASP A 3 -7.02 1.93 18.42
N ALA A 4 -7.44 1.27 17.35
CA ALA A 4 -6.60 0.34 16.60
C ALA A 4 -5.45 1.08 15.91
N ALA A 5 -5.73 2.23 15.26
CA ALA A 5 -4.72 3.07 14.63
C ALA A 5 -3.64 3.55 15.61
N LYS A 6 -4.03 3.93 16.84
CA LYS A 6 -3.07 4.36 17.88
C LYS A 6 -2.17 3.24 18.38
N ARG A 7 -2.65 2.00 18.37
CA ARG A 7 -1.92 0.82 18.88
C ARG A 7 -1.09 0.13 17.81
N LEU A 8 -1.35 0.40 16.54
CA LEU A 8 -0.62 -0.23 15.43
C LEU A 8 0.85 0.16 15.47
N ARG A 9 1.74 -0.84 15.44
CA ARG A 9 3.19 -0.68 15.41
C ARG A 9 3.80 -1.32 14.16
N THR A 10 3.36 -2.53 13.86
CA THR A 10 3.84 -3.31 12.73
C THR A 10 2.69 -4.07 12.09
N VAL A 11 2.79 -4.27 10.78
CA VAL A 11 1.91 -5.15 10.01
C VAL A 11 2.78 -6.01 9.11
N THR A 12 2.42 -7.27 8.99
CA THR A 12 2.90 -8.17 7.93
C THR A 12 1.72 -8.86 7.29
N ALA A 13 1.77 -9.07 5.99
CA ALA A 13 0.72 -9.77 5.25
C ALA A 13 1.29 -10.37 3.96
N ASP A 14 0.65 -11.41 3.45
CA ASP A 14 0.77 -11.78 2.05
C ASP A 14 0.04 -10.72 1.22
N LEU A 15 0.60 -10.35 0.07
CA LEU A 15 0.06 -9.31 -0.83
C LEU A 15 -0.18 -9.87 -2.22
N ASP A 16 -1.42 -9.73 -2.68
CA ASP A 16 -1.76 -9.84 -4.09
C ASP A 16 -2.06 -8.44 -4.65
N TYR A 17 -1.25 -8.01 -5.61
CA TYR A 17 -1.35 -6.71 -6.24
C TYR A 17 -1.74 -6.88 -7.71
N THR A 18 -2.98 -6.51 -8.03
CA THR A 18 -3.56 -6.73 -9.36
C THR A 18 -3.78 -5.40 -10.06
N THR A 19 -3.24 -5.26 -11.26
CA THR A 19 -3.52 -4.17 -12.19
C THR A 19 -4.55 -4.64 -13.21
N VAL A 20 -5.58 -3.84 -13.47
CA VAL A 20 -6.60 -4.12 -14.48
C VAL A 20 -6.67 -2.96 -15.47
N THR A 21 -6.38 -3.24 -16.74
CA THR A 21 -6.55 -2.30 -17.84
C THR A 21 -7.83 -2.65 -18.59
N VAL A 22 -8.88 -1.88 -18.30
CA VAL A 22 -10.25 -2.19 -18.73
C VAL A 22 -10.40 -2.18 -20.26
N LEU A 23 -9.78 -1.20 -20.92
CA LEU A 23 -9.90 -1.01 -22.37
C LEU A 23 -9.47 -2.25 -23.19
N VAL A 24 -8.43 -2.93 -22.75
CA VAL A 24 -7.86 -4.12 -23.43
C VAL A 24 -8.19 -5.42 -22.70
N ASN A 25 -9.02 -5.35 -21.67
CA ASN A 25 -9.38 -6.47 -20.80
C ASN A 25 -8.16 -7.27 -20.30
N ASP A 26 -7.10 -6.55 -19.95
CA ASP A 26 -5.87 -7.14 -19.41
C ASP A 26 -5.88 -7.11 -17.88
N ARG A 27 -5.39 -8.20 -17.28
CA ARG A 27 -5.27 -8.35 -15.85
C ARG A 27 -3.94 -8.99 -15.49
N SER A 28 -3.13 -8.28 -14.73
CA SER A 28 -1.83 -8.75 -14.25
C SER A 28 -1.81 -8.75 -12.73
N THR A 29 -1.35 -9.84 -12.13
CA THR A 29 -1.22 -9.96 -10.66
C THR A 29 0.22 -10.23 -10.29
N GLU A 30 0.74 -9.42 -9.38
CA GLU A 30 2.00 -9.62 -8.70
C GLU A 30 1.71 -10.11 -7.28
N THR A 31 2.43 -11.13 -6.82
CA THR A 31 2.26 -11.67 -5.46
C THR A 31 3.53 -11.52 -4.66
N GLY A 32 3.40 -11.31 -3.35
CA GLY A 32 4.56 -11.11 -2.49
C GLY A 32 4.20 -10.91 -1.03
N GLN A 33 5.12 -10.27 -0.32
CA GLN A 33 5.03 -9.99 1.12
C GLN A 33 4.99 -8.49 1.38
N PHE A 34 4.14 -8.08 2.28
CA PHE A 34 4.00 -6.71 2.76
C PHE A 34 4.46 -6.59 4.20
N TYR A 35 5.32 -5.60 4.47
CA TYR A 35 5.81 -5.27 5.81
C TYR A 35 5.67 -3.78 6.05
N LEU A 36 5.12 -3.41 7.20
CA LEU A 36 5.01 -2.05 7.65
C LEU A 36 5.46 -1.95 9.10
N ARG A 37 6.25 -0.94 9.43
CA ARG A 37 6.51 -0.54 10.81
C ARG A 37 6.35 0.97 11.00
N ASN A 38 6.08 1.34 12.25
CA ASN A 38 6.02 2.72 12.70
C ASN A 38 5.12 3.62 11.82
N PRO A 39 3.78 3.42 11.82
CA PRO A 39 2.87 4.16 10.93
C PRO A 39 2.95 5.69 11.00
N LYS A 40 3.48 6.25 12.10
CA LYS A 40 3.69 7.71 12.25
C LYS A 40 4.93 8.24 11.52
N SER A 41 5.94 7.39 11.32
CA SER A 41 7.13 7.64 10.51
C SER A 41 7.41 6.36 9.74
N PRO A 42 6.62 6.10 8.69
CA PRO A 42 6.50 4.77 8.12
C PRO A 42 7.77 4.32 7.42
N GLU A 43 8.10 3.07 7.65
CA GLU A 43 8.95 2.29 6.79
C GLU A 43 8.12 1.11 6.28
N MET A 44 8.05 0.96 4.97
CA MET A 44 7.29 -0.08 4.30
C MET A 44 8.17 -0.80 3.31
N LEU A 45 8.15 -2.11 3.38
CA LEU A 45 8.80 -2.98 2.42
C LEU A 45 7.75 -3.85 1.74
N ILE A 46 7.84 -3.96 0.42
CA ILE A 46 7.07 -4.90 -0.38
C ILE A 46 8.08 -5.76 -1.15
N GLU A 47 8.03 -7.06 -0.93
CA GLU A 47 8.83 -8.04 -1.66
C GLU A 47 7.93 -8.79 -2.63
N PHE A 48 7.92 -8.40 -3.90
CA PHE A 48 7.25 -9.15 -4.94
C PHE A 48 8.09 -10.36 -5.35
N GLU A 49 7.45 -11.52 -5.39
CA GLU A 49 8.06 -12.80 -5.77
C GLU A 49 7.71 -13.20 -7.19
N LYS A 50 6.49 -12.94 -7.61
CA LYS A 50 5.95 -13.36 -8.93
C LYS A 50 5.16 -12.23 -9.58
N PRO A 51 5.12 -12.17 -10.94
CA PRO A 51 5.91 -12.98 -11.90
C PRO A 51 7.37 -12.54 -11.94
N ASP A 52 7.65 -11.26 -11.65
CA ASP A 52 8.97 -10.65 -11.70
C ASP A 52 9.40 -10.18 -10.31
N PRO A 53 10.40 -10.85 -9.69
CA PRO A 53 10.89 -10.46 -8.38
C PRO A 53 11.39 -9.02 -8.37
N LYS A 54 10.90 -8.24 -7.39
CA LYS A 54 11.39 -6.90 -7.09
C LYS A 54 11.13 -6.58 -5.62
N THR A 55 11.98 -5.76 -5.02
CA THR A 55 11.77 -5.26 -3.66
C THR A 55 11.58 -3.76 -3.70
N ILE A 56 10.52 -3.27 -3.08
CA ILE A 56 10.22 -1.84 -2.95
C ILE A 56 10.32 -1.46 -1.49
N LEU A 57 11.23 -0.54 -1.18
CA LEU A 57 11.41 -0.01 0.17
C LEU A 57 11.04 1.46 0.20
N PHE A 58 10.00 1.79 0.96
CA PHE A 58 9.60 3.17 1.23
C PHE A 58 10.07 3.60 2.61
N ARG A 59 10.65 4.79 2.66
CA ARG A 59 10.97 5.54 3.87
C ARG A 59 10.47 6.96 3.71
N LYS A 60 10.22 7.65 4.79
CA LYS A 60 9.62 9.00 4.87
C LYS A 60 9.59 9.82 3.57
N ASN A 61 10.72 10.07 2.94
CA ASN A 61 10.85 10.92 1.75
C ASN A 61 11.56 10.22 0.59
N SER A 62 11.69 8.90 0.62
CA SER A 62 12.40 8.15 -0.42
C SER A 62 11.75 6.82 -0.71
N ALA A 63 11.89 6.38 -1.96
CA ALA A 63 11.64 5.01 -2.34
C ALA A 63 12.85 4.42 -3.05
N GLU A 64 13.13 3.16 -2.77
CA GLU A 64 14.14 2.37 -3.46
C GLU A 64 13.45 1.15 -4.07
N ILE A 65 13.71 0.89 -5.36
CA ILE A 65 13.19 -0.29 -6.04
C ILE A 65 14.38 -1.13 -6.50
N TYR A 66 14.52 -2.32 -5.96
CA TYR A 66 15.53 -3.27 -6.34
C TYR A 66 14.98 -4.26 -7.36
N TYR A 67 15.67 -4.39 -8.48
CA TYR A 67 15.41 -5.35 -9.54
C TYR A 67 16.52 -6.41 -9.56
N PRO A 68 16.33 -7.59 -8.94
CA PRO A 68 17.38 -8.61 -8.84
C PRO A 68 17.90 -9.08 -10.19
N LYS A 69 17.01 -9.27 -11.18
CA LYS A 69 17.38 -9.70 -12.54
C LYS A 69 18.34 -8.75 -13.25
N MET A 70 18.27 -7.45 -12.93
CA MET A 70 19.12 -6.41 -13.51
C MET A 70 20.27 -6.01 -12.59
N ASN A 71 20.32 -6.55 -11.37
CA ASN A 71 21.19 -6.12 -10.28
C ASN A 71 21.25 -4.61 -10.13
N ARG A 72 20.07 -3.95 -10.10
CA ARG A 72 19.92 -2.51 -10.09
C ARG A 72 18.95 -2.06 -9.01
N ILE A 73 19.32 -0.96 -8.31
CA ILE A 73 18.45 -0.21 -7.42
C ILE A 73 18.16 1.14 -8.04
N GLU A 74 16.90 1.46 -8.22
CA GLU A 74 16.41 2.79 -8.57
C GLU A 74 16.01 3.52 -7.29
N GLN A 75 16.50 4.77 -7.15
CA GLN A 75 16.26 5.60 -5.98
C GLN A 75 15.45 6.83 -6.38
N TYR A 76 14.33 7.03 -5.70
CA TYR A 76 13.40 8.14 -5.92
C TYR A 76 13.39 9.06 -4.71
N ASP A 77 13.51 10.36 -4.95
CA ASP A 77 13.25 11.39 -3.94
C ASP A 77 11.76 11.73 -3.97
N LEU A 78 11.08 11.44 -2.87
CA LEU A 78 9.65 11.68 -2.72
C LEU A 78 9.36 12.97 -1.94
N ALA A 79 10.37 13.79 -1.62
CA ALA A 79 10.21 14.97 -0.77
C ALA A 79 9.15 15.94 -1.32
N SER A 80 9.08 16.11 -2.66
CA SER A 80 8.08 16.95 -3.34
C SER A 80 6.70 16.28 -3.49
N HIS A 81 6.61 14.96 -3.39
CA HIS A 81 5.40 14.16 -3.58
C HIS A 81 5.08 13.26 -2.37
N SER A 82 5.79 13.47 -1.25
CA SER A 82 5.72 12.61 -0.07
C SER A 82 4.31 12.44 0.50
N GLY A 83 3.50 13.49 0.44
CA GLY A 83 2.12 13.46 0.91
C GLY A 83 1.25 12.48 0.13
N LEU A 84 1.30 12.53 -1.20
CA LEU A 84 0.49 11.69 -2.07
C LEU A 84 0.85 10.20 -1.93
N VAL A 85 2.14 9.88 -2.07
CA VAL A 85 2.63 8.50 -2.01
C VAL A 85 2.38 7.89 -0.63
N GLN A 86 2.66 8.62 0.44
CA GLN A 86 2.41 8.15 1.81
C GLN A 86 0.92 7.94 2.08
N HIS A 87 0.06 8.86 1.64
CA HIS A 87 -1.39 8.70 1.82
C HIS A 87 -1.93 7.46 1.12
N LEU A 88 -1.49 7.18 -0.09
CA LEU A 88 -1.97 6.02 -0.86
C LEU A 88 -1.48 4.69 -0.28
N LEU A 89 -0.19 4.61 0.03
CA LEU A 89 0.43 3.37 0.49
C LEU A 89 0.05 2.99 1.93
N LEU A 90 -0.21 3.99 2.78
CA LEU A 90 -0.55 3.78 4.20
C LEU A 90 -2.03 3.89 4.48
N LEU A 91 -2.84 4.14 3.46
CA LEU A 91 -4.27 4.35 3.61
C LEU A 91 -4.91 3.19 4.39
N GLY A 92 -5.49 3.52 5.55
CA GLY A 92 -6.10 2.55 6.45
C GLY A 92 -5.14 1.83 7.41
N PHE A 93 -3.81 1.83 7.15
CA PHE A 93 -2.84 1.27 8.09
C PHE A 93 -2.38 2.33 9.10
N GLY A 94 -3.02 2.36 10.27
CA GLY A 94 -2.71 3.34 11.31
C GLY A 94 -3.23 4.76 11.02
N THR A 95 -4.03 4.94 10.00
CA THR A 95 -4.72 6.20 9.72
C THR A 95 -5.90 6.36 10.66
N ASP A 96 -5.95 7.45 11.40
CA ASP A 96 -7.11 7.77 12.24
C ASP A 96 -8.27 8.38 11.42
N GLU A 97 -9.46 8.38 12.01
CA GLU A 97 -10.67 8.88 11.36
C GLU A 97 -10.56 10.36 10.96
N ALA A 98 -9.94 11.19 11.80
CA ALA A 98 -9.79 12.62 11.53
C ALA A 98 -8.90 12.86 10.30
N SER A 99 -7.76 12.16 10.22
CA SER A 99 -6.85 12.22 9.08
C SER A 99 -7.53 11.72 7.79
N LEU A 100 -8.29 10.62 7.89
CA LEU A 100 -9.02 10.09 6.75
C LEU A 100 -10.08 11.08 6.25
N LYS A 101 -10.92 11.63 7.14
CA LYS A 101 -11.94 12.61 6.82
C LYS A 101 -11.39 13.96 6.36
N SER A 102 -10.15 14.32 6.74
CA SER A 102 -9.52 15.54 6.24
C SER A 102 -9.13 15.43 4.77
N ALA A 103 -8.65 14.25 4.33
CA ALA A 103 -8.16 14.01 2.97
C ALA A 103 -9.25 13.52 2.00
N TYR A 104 -10.29 12.84 2.52
CA TYR A 104 -11.32 12.20 1.71
C TYR A 104 -12.74 12.51 2.20
N ASN A 105 -13.70 12.51 1.26
CA ASN A 105 -15.09 12.28 1.59
C ASN A 105 -15.26 10.77 1.78
N VAL A 106 -15.71 10.37 2.97
CA VAL A 106 -15.79 8.95 3.37
C VAL A 106 -17.25 8.55 3.46
N THR A 107 -17.62 7.50 2.75
CA THR A 107 -18.96 6.90 2.79
C THR A 107 -18.86 5.44 3.18
N LEU A 108 -19.64 4.99 4.15
CA LEU A 108 -19.85 3.56 4.41
C LEU A 108 -20.80 3.02 3.34
N VAL A 109 -20.32 2.09 2.52
CA VAL A 109 -21.11 1.47 1.45
C VAL A 109 -21.94 0.31 2.00
N GLY A 110 -21.35 -0.46 2.92
CA GLY A 110 -22.01 -1.61 3.53
C GLY A 110 -21.02 -2.51 4.25
N GLU A 111 -21.45 -3.72 4.51
CA GLU A 111 -20.64 -4.79 5.09
C GLU A 111 -20.62 -5.94 4.09
N GLU A 112 -19.47 -6.55 3.90
CA GLU A 112 -19.26 -7.68 2.99
C GLU A 112 -18.32 -8.72 3.62
N GLN A 113 -18.54 -9.99 3.28
CA GLN A 113 -17.57 -11.03 3.57
C GLN A 113 -16.55 -11.14 2.45
N LEU A 114 -15.27 -10.94 2.78
CA LEU A 114 -14.15 -11.11 1.88
C LEU A 114 -13.35 -12.35 2.30
N GLU A 115 -13.49 -13.44 1.54
CA GLU A 115 -12.84 -14.74 1.82
C GLU A 115 -13.10 -15.28 3.23
N GLY A 116 -14.29 -15.03 3.77
CA GLY A 116 -14.69 -15.48 5.10
C GLY A 116 -14.35 -14.53 6.24
N GLU A 117 -13.76 -13.38 5.94
CA GLU A 117 -13.51 -12.29 6.87
C GLU A 117 -14.62 -11.23 6.75
N ASP A 118 -15.23 -10.86 7.86
CA ASP A 118 -16.24 -9.79 7.89
C ASP A 118 -15.54 -8.42 7.73
N THR A 119 -16.02 -7.64 6.78
CA THR A 119 -15.43 -6.35 6.44
C THR A 119 -16.46 -5.24 6.30
N ALA A 120 -16.13 -4.05 6.79
CA ALA A 120 -16.83 -2.82 6.49
C ALA A 120 -16.25 -2.22 5.19
N VAL A 121 -17.13 -1.91 4.23
CA VAL A 121 -16.73 -1.36 2.93
C VAL A 121 -16.87 0.15 2.94
N LEU A 122 -15.74 0.85 2.80
CA LEU A 122 -15.68 2.30 2.72
C LEU A 122 -15.38 2.75 1.29
N GLU A 123 -16.10 3.76 0.82
CA GLU A 123 -15.75 4.51 -0.39
C GLU A 123 -15.14 5.86 0.01
N LEU A 124 -13.98 6.16 -0.58
CA LEU A 124 -13.18 7.34 -0.30
C LEU A 124 -13.02 8.16 -1.58
N THR A 125 -13.56 9.37 -1.62
CA THR A 125 -13.37 10.30 -2.74
C THR A 125 -12.35 11.36 -2.32
N PRO A 126 -11.21 11.52 -3.03
CA PRO A 126 -10.20 12.51 -2.70
C PRO A 126 -10.76 13.94 -2.71
N LYS A 127 -10.36 14.76 -1.73
CA LYS A 127 -10.68 16.18 -1.68
C LYS A 127 -9.63 17.04 -2.38
N ASP A 128 -8.39 16.56 -2.43
CA ASP A 128 -7.29 17.24 -3.12
C ASP A 128 -7.42 17.04 -4.63
N PRO A 129 -7.52 18.14 -5.43
CA PRO A 129 -7.61 18.05 -6.89
C PRO A 129 -6.44 17.33 -7.55
N ALA A 130 -5.23 17.40 -6.99
CA ALA A 130 -4.06 16.72 -7.52
C ALA A 130 -4.20 15.18 -7.38
N ILE A 131 -4.78 14.73 -6.27
CA ILE A 131 -5.09 13.30 -6.05
C ILE A 131 -6.29 12.90 -6.93
N ALA A 132 -7.34 13.71 -6.96
CA ALA A 132 -8.55 13.46 -7.75
C ALA A 132 -8.27 13.37 -9.26
N GLY A 133 -7.24 14.06 -9.75
CA GLY A 133 -6.76 13.95 -11.13
C GLY A 133 -6.10 12.61 -11.47
N GLN A 134 -5.70 11.84 -10.46
CA GLN A 134 -5.06 10.53 -10.63
C GLN A 134 -5.97 9.38 -10.18
N LEU A 135 -6.81 9.61 -9.17
CA LEU A 135 -7.72 8.62 -8.61
C LEU A 135 -9.11 9.22 -8.43
N THR A 136 -10.10 8.63 -9.08
CA THR A 136 -11.49 9.10 -8.97
C THR A 136 -12.10 8.72 -7.63
N LYS A 137 -11.76 7.51 -7.14
CA LYS A 137 -12.18 7.01 -5.83
C LYS A 137 -11.29 5.84 -5.39
N ILE A 138 -11.38 5.53 -4.11
CA ILE A 138 -10.77 4.34 -3.51
C ILE A 138 -11.89 3.60 -2.79
N GLN A 139 -11.97 2.29 -2.99
CA GLN A 139 -12.84 1.43 -2.20
C GLN A 139 -11.97 0.58 -1.28
N MET A 140 -12.31 0.54 0.00
CA MET A 140 -11.50 -0.11 1.02
C MET A 140 -12.37 -1.04 1.87
N TRP A 141 -12.01 -2.31 1.90
CA TRP A 141 -12.57 -3.33 2.78
C TRP A 141 -11.73 -3.36 4.05
N VAL A 142 -12.33 -2.97 5.15
CA VAL A 142 -11.67 -2.91 6.45
C VAL A 142 -12.12 -4.10 7.27
N SER A 143 -11.19 -4.94 7.68
CA SER A 143 -11.44 -6.06 8.58
C SER A 143 -12.08 -5.56 9.89
N GLU A 144 -13.17 -6.17 10.31
CA GLU A 144 -13.83 -5.83 11.58
C GLU A 144 -13.07 -6.34 12.81
N ASP A 145 -12.22 -7.35 12.61
CA ASP A 145 -11.39 -7.91 13.68
C ASP A 145 -10.12 -7.06 13.94
N SER A 146 -9.36 -6.79 12.88
CA SER A 146 -8.06 -6.12 12.99
C SER A 146 -8.13 -4.61 12.82
N TRP A 147 -9.19 -4.08 12.23
CA TRP A 147 -9.34 -2.69 11.79
C TRP A 147 -8.23 -2.23 10.85
N THR A 148 -7.71 -3.17 10.06
CA THR A 148 -6.76 -2.91 8.98
C THR A 148 -7.42 -3.20 7.63
N PRO A 149 -6.93 -2.65 6.52
CA PRO A 149 -7.40 -3.04 5.20
C PRO A 149 -7.18 -4.54 4.95
N ALA A 150 -8.24 -5.24 4.55
CA ALA A 150 -8.17 -6.57 3.94
C ALA A 150 -8.01 -6.44 2.43
N GLN A 151 -8.62 -5.39 1.82
CA GLN A 151 -8.46 -5.06 0.41
C GLN A 151 -8.61 -3.57 0.19
N GLN A 152 -7.89 -3.06 -0.81
CA GLN A 152 -8.05 -1.70 -1.33
C GLN A 152 -8.16 -1.78 -2.85
N GLN A 153 -9.06 -0.98 -3.43
CA GLN A 153 -9.20 -0.84 -4.88
C GLN A 153 -9.14 0.64 -5.25
N PHE A 154 -8.20 0.99 -6.12
CA PHE A 154 -7.90 2.35 -6.54
C PHE A 154 -8.40 2.52 -7.98
N PHE A 155 -9.35 3.42 -8.20
CA PHE A 155 -9.94 3.65 -9.51
C PHE A 155 -9.33 4.88 -10.18
N GLU A 156 -8.83 4.70 -11.40
CA GLU A 156 -8.24 5.76 -12.20
C GLU A 156 -9.28 6.46 -13.10
N PRO A 157 -9.02 7.69 -13.56
CA PRO A 157 -9.91 8.38 -14.51
C PRO A 157 -10.07 7.67 -15.85
N SER A 158 -9.10 6.86 -16.27
CA SER A 158 -9.17 6.01 -17.46
C SER A 158 -10.24 4.92 -17.38
N GLY A 159 -10.71 4.60 -16.17
CA GLY A 159 -11.53 3.44 -15.86
C GLY A 159 -10.70 2.22 -15.43
N ASP A 160 -9.39 2.27 -15.57
CA ASP A 160 -8.48 1.25 -15.06
C ASP A 160 -8.46 1.26 -13.52
N TYR A 161 -8.03 0.17 -12.92
CA TYR A 161 -7.95 0.10 -11.46
C TYR A 161 -6.88 -0.85 -10.96
N LEU A 162 -6.45 -0.60 -9.73
CA LEU A 162 -5.52 -1.43 -8.99
C LEU A 162 -6.24 -2.07 -7.80
N ILE A 163 -5.92 -3.31 -7.50
CA ILE A 163 -6.40 -4.01 -6.30
C ILE A 163 -5.18 -4.45 -5.49
N ALA A 164 -5.11 -4.03 -4.23
CA ALA A 164 -4.19 -4.57 -3.25
C ALA A 164 -4.99 -5.40 -2.25
N ARG A 165 -4.75 -6.71 -2.20
CA ARG A 165 -5.37 -7.64 -1.25
C ARG A 165 -4.32 -8.12 -0.26
N TYR A 166 -4.69 -8.10 1.02
CA TYR A 166 -3.83 -8.49 2.13
C TYR A 166 -4.42 -9.72 2.82
N THR A 167 -3.68 -10.82 2.84
CA THR A 167 -4.09 -12.05 3.54
C THR A 167 -3.09 -12.44 4.60
N GLY A 168 -3.50 -13.27 5.56
CA GLY A 168 -2.62 -13.69 6.65
C GLY A 168 -2.09 -12.53 7.50
N VAL A 169 -2.85 -11.45 7.65
CA VAL A 169 -2.45 -10.23 8.34
C VAL A 169 -2.05 -10.51 9.79
N LYS A 170 -0.85 -10.06 10.17
CA LYS A 170 -0.35 -10.14 11.55
C LYS A 170 0.05 -8.74 12.00
N ILE A 171 -0.56 -8.28 13.07
CA ILE A 171 -0.30 -6.96 13.65
C ILE A 171 0.59 -7.04 14.90
N ASN A 172 1.38 -6.00 15.11
CA ASN A 172 2.18 -5.79 16.34
C ASN A 172 3.17 -6.92 16.65
N ARG A 173 3.66 -7.61 15.60
CA ARG A 173 4.76 -8.57 15.75
C ARG A 173 6.10 -7.87 15.76
N THR A 174 7.04 -8.37 16.54
CA THR A 174 8.42 -7.87 16.51
C THR A 174 9.06 -8.22 15.18
N LEU A 175 9.53 -7.21 14.46
CA LEU A 175 10.25 -7.36 13.21
C LEU A 175 11.71 -6.97 13.42
N PRO A 176 12.67 -7.78 12.96
CA PRO A 176 14.08 -7.41 12.93
C PRO A 176 14.29 -6.11 12.15
N SER A 177 15.28 -5.31 12.51
CA SER A 177 15.63 -4.09 11.74
C SER A 177 16.03 -4.40 10.30
N SER A 178 16.68 -5.54 10.08
CA SER A 178 17.06 -6.06 8.76
C SER A 178 15.89 -6.35 7.83
N THR A 179 14.66 -6.51 8.36
CA THR A 179 13.45 -6.64 7.52
C THR A 179 13.29 -5.45 6.58
N PHE A 180 13.70 -4.25 7.00
CA PHE A 180 13.55 -3.02 6.21
C PHE A 180 14.87 -2.63 5.52
N GLU A 181 15.59 -3.61 4.98
CA GLU A 181 16.82 -3.43 4.24
C GLU A 181 16.74 -4.19 2.92
N ILE A 182 17.18 -3.55 1.83
CA ILE A 182 17.28 -4.22 0.54
C ILE A 182 18.54 -5.09 0.55
N ASN A 183 18.36 -6.40 0.54
CA ASN A 183 19.45 -7.35 0.45
C ASN A 183 19.89 -7.54 -1.02
N ALA A 184 20.64 -6.57 -1.53
CA ALA A 184 21.09 -6.57 -2.91
C ALA A 184 22.36 -7.41 -3.11
N ALA A 185 22.51 -8.00 -4.31
CA ALA A 185 23.71 -8.72 -4.69
C ALA A 185 24.95 -7.79 -4.77
N LYS A 186 26.15 -8.37 -4.67
CA LYS A 186 27.41 -7.62 -4.82
C LYS A 186 27.45 -6.90 -6.17
N GLY A 187 27.98 -5.67 -6.18
CA GLY A 187 28.12 -4.89 -7.39
C GLY A 187 26.80 -4.29 -7.93
N VAL A 188 25.77 -4.17 -7.08
CA VAL A 188 24.49 -3.56 -7.46
C VAL A 188 24.70 -2.12 -7.96
N GLN A 189 24.11 -1.81 -9.09
CA GLN A 189 24.09 -0.45 -9.64
C GLN A 189 23.00 0.36 -8.95
N ARG A 190 23.33 1.59 -8.49
CA ARG A 190 22.35 2.53 -7.91
C ARG A 190 22.13 3.69 -8.87
N VAL A 191 20.88 3.91 -9.26
CA VAL A 191 20.49 4.94 -10.21
C VAL A 191 19.49 5.87 -9.54
N LYS A 192 19.81 7.16 -9.46
CA LYS A 192 18.84 8.17 -9.01
C LYS A 192 17.88 8.46 -10.15
N LYS A 193 16.61 8.54 -9.82
CA LYS A 193 15.50 8.93 -10.69
C LYS A 193 14.96 10.29 -10.22
N GLU A 194 14.61 11.12 -11.17
CA GLU A 194 13.93 12.39 -10.93
C GLU A 194 12.41 12.17 -10.84
#